data_8c94648ae12a986924eb840a8ceeae01
#
_entry.id   8c94648ae12a986924eb840a8ceeae01
#
_cell.length_a   1.000
_cell.length_b   1.000
_cell.length_c   1.000
_cell.angle_alpha   90.00
_cell.angle_beta   90.00
_cell.angle_gamma   90.00
#
_symmetry.space_group_name_H-M   'P 1'
#
loop_
_entity.id
_entity.type
_entity.pdbx_description
1 polymer ?
#
loop_
_entity_poly.entity_id
_entity_poly.type
_entity_poly.pdbx_seq_one_letter_code
_entity_poly.pdbx_strand_id
1 'polypeptide(L)'
;LCTTRVLDPACGSANFLYVTLEHLKRLEGEVVNQLEALGHTQDQLGFEGETVTLQQLRGIELNERAAALAELVLWIGYLQWHIRTRGNAAVAEPVVHNYGNIECRDAVLAWDAQELAYDDAGQLLSRWDGTTFKTHPVTGEQVPDEAAQVPQWRYVGARQAQWPQADFIAGTPPFIGAASL
;
A
#
# COMPACT_ATOMS: atom_id res chain seq x y z
N LEU A 1 17.15 4.85 -12.96
CA LEU A 1 16.02 3.92 -12.94
C LEU A 1 16.06 3.01 -11.69
N CYS A 2 17.15 2.31 -11.46
CA CYS A 2 17.29 1.34 -10.34
C CYS A 2 17.30 1.97 -8.94
N THR A 3 17.40 3.26 -8.81
CA THR A 3 17.33 4.02 -7.55
C THR A 3 16.01 4.77 -7.36
N THR A 4 15.16 4.82 -8.38
CA THR A 4 13.88 5.54 -8.34
C THR A 4 12.90 4.86 -7.38
N ARG A 5 12.37 5.61 -6.42
CA ARG A 5 11.41 5.12 -5.41
C ARG A 5 10.04 5.70 -5.68
N VAL A 6 9.03 4.84 -5.65
CA VAL A 6 7.63 5.23 -5.84
C VAL A 6 6.83 4.84 -4.61
N LEU A 7 6.04 5.77 -4.08
CA LEU A 7 5.17 5.57 -2.92
C LEU A 7 3.71 5.68 -3.32
N ASP A 8 2.91 4.71 -2.89
CA ASP A 8 1.45 4.81 -2.85
C ASP A 8 0.99 4.84 -1.38
N PRO A 9 0.52 6.00 -0.87
CA PRO A 9 0.15 6.14 0.55
C PRO A 9 -1.22 5.54 0.90
N ALA A 10 -1.94 4.97 -0.07
CA ALA A 10 -3.20 4.25 0.12
C ALA A 10 -3.28 3.08 -0.86
N CYS A 11 -2.29 2.19 -0.80
CA CYS A 11 -1.99 1.28 -1.90
C CYS A 11 -3.02 0.16 -2.12
N GLY A 12 -3.93 -0.09 -1.16
CA GLY A 12 -4.89 -1.18 -1.26
C GLY A 12 -4.17 -2.52 -1.50
N SER A 13 -4.55 -3.22 -2.57
CA SER A 13 -3.87 -4.43 -3.06
C SER A 13 -2.69 -4.14 -4.00
N ALA A 14 -2.13 -2.94 -3.99
CA ALA A 14 -0.96 -2.49 -4.76
C ALA A 14 -1.15 -2.41 -6.29
N ASN A 15 -2.35 -2.13 -6.79
CA ASN A 15 -2.58 -2.05 -8.23
C ASN A 15 -1.68 -1.03 -8.95
N PHE A 16 -1.53 0.18 -8.38
CA PHE A 16 -0.65 1.21 -8.95
C PHE A 16 0.82 0.81 -8.88
N LEU A 17 1.25 0.24 -7.77
CA LEU A 17 2.63 -0.23 -7.60
C LEU A 17 2.94 -1.40 -8.53
N TYR A 18 1.98 -2.30 -8.77
CA TYR A 18 2.13 -3.39 -9.73
C TYR A 18 2.33 -2.88 -11.16
N VAL A 19 1.49 -1.95 -11.62
CA VAL A 19 1.64 -1.32 -12.95
C VAL A 19 2.95 -0.54 -13.04
N THR A 20 3.35 0.12 -11.96
CA THR A 20 4.65 0.80 -11.87
C THR A 20 5.81 -0.18 -12.03
N LEU A 21 5.74 -1.35 -11.36
CA LEU A 21 6.74 -2.40 -11.53
C LEU A 21 6.87 -2.84 -12.99
N GLU A 22 5.74 -3.11 -13.66
CA GLU A 22 5.75 -3.52 -15.05
C GLU A 22 6.40 -2.47 -15.96
N HIS A 23 6.07 -1.19 -15.76
CA HIS A 23 6.68 -0.10 -16.53
C HIS A 23 8.17 0.07 -16.25
N LEU A 24 8.60 0.05 -15.00
CA LEU A 24 10.01 0.17 -14.64
C LEU A 24 10.84 -0.99 -15.22
N LYS A 25 10.30 -2.20 -15.15
CA LYS A 25 10.95 -3.40 -15.71
C LYS A 25 11.02 -3.37 -17.24
N ARG A 26 9.98 -2.86 -17.91
CA ARG A 26 10.01 -2.66 -19.36
C ARG A 26 11.08 -1.64 -19.77
N LEU A 27 11.12 -0.49 -19.09
CA LEU A 27 12.14 0.53 -19.31
C LEU A 27 13.57 0.01 -19.06
N GLU A 28 13.75 -0.80 -18.01
CA GLU A 28 15.03 -1.47 -17.75
C GLU A 28 15.45 -2.32 -18.96
N GLY A 29 14.54 -3.13 -19.49
CA GLY A 29 14.81 -3.94 -20.70
C GLY A 29 15.14 -3.11 -21.94
N GLU A 30 14.42 -1.99 -22.16
CA GLU A 30 14.69 -1.08 -23.27
C GLU A 30 16.09 -0.44 -23.15
N VAL A 31 16.49 -0.03 -21.94
CA VAL A 31 17.82 0.53 -21.67
C VAL A 31 18.91 -0.51 -21.93
N VAL A 32 18.75 -1.74 -21.43
CA VAL A 32 19.71 -2.83 -21.67
C VAL A 32 19.87 -3.09 -23.17
N ASN A 33 18.77 -3.22 -23.92
CA ASN A 33 18.82 -3.44 -25.37
C ASN A 33 19.54 -2.31 -26.12
N GLN A 34 19.35 -1.05 -25.70
CA GLN A 34 20.04 0.08 -26.31
C GLN A 34 21.55 0.08 -26.01
N LEU A 35 21.93 -0.26 -24.80
CA LEU A 35 23.33 -0.38 -24.41
C LEU A 35 24.04 -1.50 -25.18
N GLU A 36 23.38 -2.65 -25.36
CA GLU A 36 23.90 -3.76 -26.20
C GLU A 36 24.06 -3.32 -27.64
N ALA A 37 23.11 -2.58 -28.21
CA ALA A 37 23.18 -2.06 -29.58
C ALA A 37 24.35 -1.05 -29.76
N LEU A 38 24.76 -0.37 -28.69
CA LEU A 38 25.91 0.54 -28.65
C LEU A 38 27.25 -0.21 -28.45
N GLY A 39 27.23 -1.54 -28.37
CA GLY A 39 28.43 -2.38 -28.26
C GLY A 39 28.90 -2.63 -26.81
N HIS A 40 28.08 -2.28 -25.84
CA HIS A 40 28.35 -2.64 -24.43
C HIS A 40 27.88 -4.09 -24.20
N THR A 41 28.76 -4.96 -23.73
CA THR A 41 28.38 -6.31 -23.31
C THR A 41 27.87 -6.27 -21.85
N GLN A 42 26.99 -7.20 -21.47
CA GLN A 42 26.46 -7.29 -20.11
C GLN A 42 27.56 -7.37 -19.05
N ASP A 43 28.65 -8.08 -19.34
CA ASP A 43 29.81 -8.19 -18.44
C ASP A 43 30.59 -6.86 -18.27
N GLN A 44 30.54 -5.95 -19.28
CA GLN A 44 31.20 -4.65 -19.22
C GLN A 44 30.36 -3.57 -18.51
N LEU A 45 29.05 -3.78 -18.40
CA LEU A 45 28.13 -2.80 -17.86
C LEU A 45 28.08 -2.82 -16.32
N GLY A 46 28.75 -3.79 -15.69
CA GLY A 46 28.78 -3.88 -14.21
C GLY A 46 27.39 -4.04 -13.58
N PHE A 47 26.38 -4.48 -14.35
CA PHE A 47 25.01 -4.63 -13.89
C PHE A 47 24.79 -5.81 -12.92
N GLU A 48 25.83 -6.44 -12.42
CA GLU A 48 25.69 -7.35 -11.30
C GLU A 48 25.21 -6.56 -10.07
N GLY A 49 23.89 -6.49 -9.91
CA GLY A 49 23.22 -5.87 -8.76
C GLY A 49 22.40 -4.61 -9.04
N GLU A 50 22.52 -3.95 -10.21
CA GLU A 50 21.72 -2.79 -10.54
C GLU A 50 20.49 -3.16 -11.38
N THR A 51 19.46 -3.65 -10.73
CA THR A 51 18.17 -3.99 -11.35
C THR A 51 17.03 -3.37 -10.57
N VAL A 52 15.90 -3.13 -11.25
CA VAL A 52 14.66 -2.72 -10.58
C VAL A 52 14.21 -3.85 -9.65
N THR A 53 13.99 -3.51 -8.38
CA THR A 53 13.57 -4.44 -7.32
C THR A 53 12.28 -3.97 -6.65
N LEU A 54 11.64 -4.84 -5.87
CA LEU A 54 10.45 -4.48 -5.11
C LEU A 54 10.72 -3.43 -4.01
N GLN A 55 11.96 -3.28 -3.55
CA GLN A 55 12.32 -2.29 -2.53
C GLN A 55 12.11 -0.83 -2.97
N GLN A 56 12.00 -0.59 -4.27
CA GLN A 56 11.72 0.72 -4.84
C GLN A 56 10.24 1.10 -4.78
N LEU A 57 9.36 0.11 -4.62
CA LEU A 57 7.91 0.26 -4.61
C LEU A 57 7.42 0.22 -3.17
N ARG A 58 7.07 1.38 -2.63
CA ARG A 58 6.66 1.54 -1.24
C ARG A 58 5.16 1.79 -1.17
N GLY A 59 4.49 1.11 -0.24
CA GLY A 59 3.06 1.29 0.01
C GLY A 59 2.75 1.50 1.48
N ILE A 60 1.70 2.27 1.75
CA ILE A 60 1.08 2.36 3.07
C ILE A 60 -0.38 1.93 2.91
N GLU A 61 -0.85 1.05 3.76
CA GLU A 61 -2.23 0.56 3.77
C GLU A 61 -2.71 0.33 5.20
N LEU A 62 -3.90 0.82 5.51
CA LEU A 62 -4.49 0.69 6.85
C LEU A 62 -5.07 -0.70 7.10
N ASN A 63 -5.62 -1.33 6.05
CA ASN A 63 -6.23 -2.64 6.14
C ASN A 63 -5.15 -3.74 6.07
N GLU A 64 -4.97 -4.48 7.17
CA GLU A 64 -3.96 -5.54 7.28
C GLU A 64 -4.05 -6.61 6.17
N ARG A 65 -5.28 -7.00 5.79
CA ARG A 65 -5.49 -7.99 4.72
C ARG A 65 -5.11 -7.43 3.36
N ALA A 66 -5.43 -6.16 3.10
CA ALA A 66 -5.05 -5.51 1.86
C ALA A 66 -3.54 -5.31 1.77
N ALA A 67 -2.88 -4.93 2.86
CA ALA A 67 -1.42 -4.82 2.95
C ALA A 67 -0.73 -6.16 2.66
N ALA A 68 -1.20 -7.26 3.25
CA ALA A 68 -0.68 -8.60 2.98
C ALA A 68 -0.90 -9.03 1.51
N LEU A 69 -2.04 -8.69 0.92
CA LEU A 69 -2.30 -8.91 -0.51
C LEU A 69 -1.39 -8.07 -1.39
N ALA A 70 -1.10 -6.83 -1.01
CA ALA A 70 -0.19 -5.95 -1.75
C ALA A 70 1.22 -6.55 -1.86
N GLU A 71 1.76 -7.05 -0.76
CA GLU A 71 3.06 -7.74 -0.76
C GLU A 71 3.06 -8.96 -1.70
N LEU A 72 2.01 -9.80 -1.62
CA LEU A 72 1.88 -10.99 -2.45
C LEU A 72 1.75 -10.64 -3.94
N VAL A 73 0.92 -9.66 -4.29
CA VAL A 73 0.69 -9.22 -5.68
C VAL A 73 1.98 -8.69 -6.29
N LEU A 74 2.72 -7.86 -5.59
CA LEU A 74 4.00 -7.33 -6.06
C LEU A 74 5.03 -8.45 -6.24
N TRP A 75 5.09 -9.38 -5.32
CA TRP A 75 6.01 -10.51 -5.42
C TRP A 75 5.68 -11.43 -6.60
N ILE A 76 4.39 -11.78 -6.81
CA ILE A 76 3.96 -12.56 -7.98
C ILE A 76 4.30 -11.83 -9.28
N GLY A 77 4.04 -10.52 -9.36
CA GLY A 77 4.37 -9.70 -10.52
C GLY A 77 5.87 -9.72 -10.84
N TYR A 78 6.69 -9.58 -9.82
CA TYR A 78 8.15 -9.66 -9.94
C TYR A 78 8.62 -11.04 -10.45
N LEU A 79 8.07 -12.13 -9.91
CA LEU A 79 8.35 -13.48 -10.36
C LEU A 79 7.92 -13.71 -11.81
N GLN A 80 6.69 -13.30 -12.16
CA GLN A 80 6.18 -13.46 -13.54
C GLN A 80 7.08 -12.74 -14.54
N TRP A 81 7.61 -11.58 -14.17
CA TRP A 81 8.54 -10.85 -15.01
C TRP A 81 9.86 -11.61 -15.18
N HIS A 82 10.44 -12.15 -14.11
CA HIS A 82 11.65 -12.97 -14.16
C HIS A 82 11.48 -14.21 -15.02
N ILE A 83 10.37 -14.91 -14.87
CA ILE A 83 10.07 -16.11 -15.69
C ILE A 83 9.96 -15.75 -17.18
N ARG A 84 9.28 -14.65 -17.51
CA ARG A 84 9.13 -14.19 -18.91
C ARG A 84 10.46 -13.81 -19.56
N THR A 85 11.37 -13.22 -18.81
CA THR A 85 12.62 -12.66 -19.37
C THR A 85 13.80 -13.61 -19.31
N ARG A 86 13.89 -14.44 -18.28
CA ARG A 86 15.04 -15.34 -18.05
C ARG A 86 14.70 -16.84 -18.10
N GLY A 87 13.42 -17.17 -18.30
CA GLY A 87 12.92 -18.55 -18.29
C GLY A 87 12.85 -19.17 -16.89
N ASN A 88 12.22 -20.35 -16.81
CA ASN A 88 11.97 -21.05 -15.53
C ASN A 88 13.25 -21.47 -14.80
N ALA A 89 14.37 -21.68 -15.51
CA ALA A 89 15.63 -22.15 -14.92
C ALA A 89 16.35 -21.08 -14.08
N ALA A 90 16.00 -19.79 -14.25
CA ALA A 90 16.65 -18.68 -13.54
C ALA A 90 15.99 -18.37 -12.19
N VAL A 91 14.86 -18.99 -11.88
CA VAL A 91 14.20 -18.83 -10.59
C VAL A 91 14.70 -19.95 -9.67
N ALA A 92 15.84 -19.72 -9.00
CA ALA A 92 16.17 -20.46 -7.80
C ALA A 92 14.99 -20.35 -6.83
N GLU A 93 14.68 -21.42 -6.08
CA GLU A 93 13.48 -21.56 -5.23
C GLU A 93 12.80 -20.23 -4.87
N PRO A 94 11.52 -20.04 -5.25
CA PRO A 94 10.84 -18.77 -5.02
C PRO A 94 10.58 -18.60 -3.52
N VAL A 95 11.54 -18.05 -2.80
CA VAL A 95 11.38 -17.69 -1.40
C VAL A 95 10.66 -16.36 -1.35
N VAL A 96 9.47 -16.35 -0.77
CA VAL A 96 8.75 -15.10 -0.46
C VAL A 96 9.58 -14.34 0.58
N HIS A 97 10.23 -13.27 0.15
CA HIS A 97 10.89 -12.35 1.07
C HIS A 97 9.94 -11.23 1.44
N ASN A 98 9.79 -10.98 2.73
CA ASN A 98 9.20 -9.73 3.18
C ASN A 98 10.24 -8.62 2.97
N TYR A 99 10.01 -7.80 1.95
CA TYR A 99 10.90 -6.68 1.62
C TYR A 99 10.69 -5.46 2.54
N GLY A 100 9.68 -5.48 3.43
CA GLY A 100 9.34 -4.36 4.29
C GLY A 100 8.95 -3.10 3.53
N ASN A 101 8.50 -3.25 2.31
CA ASN A 101 8.16 -2.16 1.41
C ASN A 101 6.67 -1.77 1.49
N ILE A 102 5.83 -2.58 2.11
CA ILE A 102 4.43 -2.27 2.43
C ILE A 102 4.30 -2.11 3.95
N GLU A 103 3.88 -0.94 4.37
CA GLU A 103 3.68 -0.61 5.79
C GLU A 103 2.19 -0.67 6.14
N CYS A 104 1.80 -1.55 7.08
CA CYS A 104 0.42 -1.61 7.56
C CYS A 104 0.22 -0.58 8.67
N ARG A 105 -0.24 0.61 8.31
CA ARG A 105 -0.51 1.72 9.23
C ARG A 105 -1.35 2.81 8.58
N ASP A 106 -1.75 3.79 9.39
CA ASP A 106 -2.37 5.01 8.87
C ASP A 106 -1.30 5.88 8.16
N ALA A 107 -1.65 6.40 6.98
CA ALA A 107 -0.77 7.27 6.19
C ALA A 107 -0.79 8.73 6.65
N VAL A 108 -1.80 9.16 7.39
CA VAL A 108 -1.99 10.55 7.82
C VAL A 108 -1.66 10.73 9.29
N LEU A 109 -2.13 9.80 10.14
CA LEU A 109 -2.04 9.88 11.59
C LEU A 109 -1.10 8.82 12.16
N ALA A 110 -0.19 9.25 13.02
CA ALA A 110 0.60 8.38 13.88
C ALA A 110 0.29 8.69 15.35
N TRP A 111 0.38 7.71 16.23
CA TRP A 111 0.10 7.83 17.66
C TRP A 111 0.97 6.88 18.47
N ASP A 112 1.10 7.16 19.76
CA ASP A 112 1.88 6.30 20.65
C ASP A 112 1.01 5.19 21.28
N ALA A 113 -0.26 5.52 21.58
CA ALA A 113 -1.23 4.56 22.11
C ALA A 113 -2.66 4.92 21.68
N GLN A 114 -3.54 3.93 21.74
CA GLN A 114 -4.96 4.08 21.48
C GLN A 114 -5.71 3.65 22.75
N GLU A 115 -6.50 4.56 23.31
CA GLU A 115 -7.24 4.36 24.55
C GLU A 115 -8.74 4.55 24.34
N LEU A 116 -9.57 3.88 25.11
CA LEU A 116 -11.01 4.15 25.11
C LEU A 116 -11.28 5.57 25.59
N ALA A 117 -12.16 6.27 24.91
CA ALA A 117 -12.55 7.63 25.27
C ALA A 117 -13.66 7.61 26.32
N TYR A 118 -13.51 8.41 27.38
CA TYR A 118 -14.50 8.60 28.46
C TYR A 118 -14.90 10.06 28.55
N ASP A 119 -16.12 10.32 28.99
CA ASP A 119 -16.59 11.67 29.30
C ASP A 119 -16.06 12.13 30.67
N ASP A 120 -16.41 13.36 31.05
CA ASP A 120 -16.00 13.96 32.35
C ASP A 120 -16.60 13.23 33.58
N ALA A 121 -17.66 12.44 33.37
CA ALA A 121 -18.29 11.61 34.39
C ALA A 121 -17.70 10.19 34.46
N GLY A 122 -16.72 9.86 33.62
CA GLY A 122 -16.09 8.55 33.53
C GLY A 122 -16.92 7.52 32.82
N GLN A 123 -17.92 7.92 32.01
CA GLN A 123 -18.69 7.00 31.16
C GLN A 123 -18.02 6.81 29.81
N LEU A 124 -18.04 5.57 29.31
CA LEU A 124 -17.47 5.23 28.01
C LEU A 124 -18.22 5.97 26.89
N LEU A 125 -17.49 6.75 26.10
CA LEU A 125 -18.04 7.38 24.93
C LEU A 125 -18.22 6.35 23.80
N SER A 126 -19.35 6.41 23.14
CA SER A 126 -19.66 5.57 21.98
C SER A 126 -20.16 6.40 20.81
N ARG A 127 -20.09 5.84 19.63
CA ARG A 127 -20.65 6.43 18.41
C ARG A 127 -21.36 5.35 17.60
N TRP A 128 -22.25 5.76 16.71
CA TRP A 128 -22.81 4.85 15.74
C TRP A 128 -21.71 4.16 14.91
N ASP A 129 -21.91 2.88 14.57
CA ASP A 129 -20.90 2.06 13.87
C ASP A 129 -20.63 2.48 12.41
N GLY A 130 -21.47 3.39 11.84
CA GLY A 130 -21.34 3.89 10.49
C GLY A 130 -21.91 2.97 9.40
N THR A 131 -22.39 1.78 9.76
CA THR A 131 -22.79 0.74 8.79
C THR A 131 -24.15 0.12 9.03
N THR A 132 -24.63 0.09 10.26
CA THR A 132 -25.91 -0.54 10.61
C THR A 132 -27.08 0.44 10.48
N PHE A 133 -28.02 0.11 9.60
CA PHE A 133 -29.23 0.89 9.35
C PHE A 133 -30.47 0.11 9.78
N LYS A 134 -31.51 0.83 10.19
CA LYS A 134 -32.86 0.29 10.46
C LYS A 134 -33.90 0.97 9.56
N THR A 135 -34.98 0.27 9.29
CA THR A 135 -36.10 0.86 8.55
C THR A 135 -36.93 1.76 9.47
N HIS A 136 -37.09 3.02 9.08
CA HIS A 136 -37.91 3.95 9.84
C HIS A 136 -39.39 3.51 9.80
N PRO A 137 -40.08 3.36 10.96
CA PRO A 137 -41.39 2.72 11.02
C PRO A 137 -42.49 3.49 10.33
N VAL A 138 -42.32 4.80 10.08
CA VAL A 138 -43.34 5.66 9.46
C VAL A 138 -42.99 5.96 8.00
N THR A 139 -41.75 6.28 7.68
CA THR A 139 -41.34 6.69 6.33
C THR A 139 -40.86 5.54 5.46
N GLY A 140 -40.49 4.39 6.04
CA GLY A 140 -39.89 3.25 5.35
C GLY A 140 -38.46 3.47 4.88
N GLU A 141 -37.86 4.60 5.18
CA GLU A 141 -36.49 4.91 4.78
C GLU A 141 -35.46 4.21 5.67
N GLN A 142 -34.28 3.96 5.11
CA GLN A 142 -33.14 3.45 5.87
C GLN A 142 -32.51 4.60 6.67
N VAL A 143 -32.53 4.48 7.99
CA VAL A 143 -31.93 5.45 8.93
C VAL A 143 -30.86 4.76 9.77
N PRO A 144 -29.82 5.48 10.24
CA PRO A 144 -28.84 4.92 11.15
C PRO A 144 -29.49 4.25 12.36
N ASP A 145 -29.05 3.04 12.70
CA ASP A 145 -29.55 2.39 13.93
C ASP A 145 -28.78 2.92 15.14
N GLU A 146 -29.44 3.73 15.93
CA GLU A 146 -28.88 4.33 17.15
C GLU A 146 -28.45 3.29 18.20
N ALA A 147 -28.97 2.07 18.13
CA ALA A 147 -28.58 0.99 19.03
C ALA A 147 -27.24 0.34 18.61
N ALA A 148 -26.84 0.50 17.35
CA ALA A 148 -25.57 -0.03 16.84
C ALA A 148 -24.42 0.92 17.22
N GLN A 149 -23.97 0.83 18.46
CA GLN A 149 -22.92 1.69 19.02
C GLN A 149 -21.59 0.94 19.11
N VAL A 150 -20.52 1.64 18.74
CA VAL A 150 -19.13 1.18 18.94
C VAL A 150 -18.38 2.16 19.86
N PRO A 151 -17.42 1.67 20.66
CA PRO A 151 -16.62 2.55 21.51
C PRO A 151 -15.87 3.60 20.69
N GLN A 152 -15.77 4.80 21.24
CA GLN A 152 -14.86 5.81 20.71
C GLN A 152 -13.45 5.60 21.27
N TRP A 153 -12.47 5.85 20.39
CA TRP A 153 -11.06 5.76 20.74
C TRP A 153 -10.42 7.15 20.74
N ARG A 154 -9.53 7.37 21.71
CA ARG A 154 -8.68 8.54 21.79
C ARG A 154 -7.26 8.14 21.43
N TYR A 155 -6.62 8.92 20.57
CA TYR A 155 -5.24 8.73 20.19
C TYR A 155 -4.33 9.53 21.13
N VAL A 156 -3.44 8.87 21.84
CA VAL A 156 -2.44 9.48 22.71
C VAL A 156 -1.19 9.78 21.91
N GLY A 157 -0.64 11.01 22.01
CA GLY A 157 0.53 11.41 21.23
C GLY A 157 0.27 11.49 19.73
N ALA A 158 -0.96 11.85 19.35
CA ALA A 158 -1.36 12.00 17.96
C ALA A 158 -0.47 13.01 17.23
N ARG A 159 0.08 12.61 16.09
CA ARG A 159 0.96 13.42 15.24
C ARG A 159 0.82 13.03 13.76
N GLN A 160 1.30 13.88 12.88
CA GLN A 160 1.34 13.56 11.45
C GLN A 160 2.25 12.35 11.21
N ALA A 161 1.76 11.39 10.43
CA ALA A 161 2.54 10.22 10.03
C ALA A 161 3.69 10.64 9.10
N GLN A 162 4.86 10.07 9.33
CA GLN A 162 6.03 10.27 8.46
C GLN A 162 5.98 9.27 7.31
N TRP A 163 6.11 9.76 6.09
CA TRP A 163 6.16 8.90 4.91
C TRP A 163 7.59 8.46 4.60
N PRO A 164 7.78 7.25 4.06
CA PRO A 164 9.08 6.84 3.57
C PRO A 164 9.52 7.74 2.43
N GLN A 165 10.83 7.94 2.31
CA GLN A 165 11.40 8.76 1.24
C GLN A 165 11.06 8.14 -0.13
N ALA A 166 10.52 8.95 -1.03
CA ALA A 166 10.16 8.58 -2.39
C ALA A 166 10.47 9.72 -3.38
N ASP A 167 10.75 9.37 -4.63
CA ASP A 167 10.98 10.32 -5.73
C ASP A 167 9.64 10.67 -6.40
N PHE A 168 8.69 9.71 -6.39
CA PHE A 168 7.34 9.89 -6.92
C PHE A 168 6.31 9.36 -5.93
N ILE A 169 5.17 10.05 -5.88
CA ILE A 169 3.99 9.64 -5.11
C ILE A 169 2.85 9.48 -6.09
N ALA A 170 2.24 8.31 -6.14
CA ALA A 170 1.12 7.98 -7.01
C ALA A 170 0.13 7.07 -6.29
N GLY A 171 -1.16 7.42 -6.31
CA GLY A 171 -2.19 6.62 -5.67
C GLY A 171 -3.57 7.23 -5.80
N THR A 172 -4.59 6.49 -5.38
CA THR A 172 -5.97 6.95 -5.29
C THR A 172 -6.44 6.88 -3.84
N PRO A 173 -6.16 7.93 -3.04
CA PRO A 173 -6.67 7.96 -1.68
C PRO A 173 -8.21 7.91 -1.66
N PRO A 174 -8.82 7.30 -0.63
CA PRO A 174 -10.27 7.22 -0.55
C PRO A 174 -10.89 8.61 -0.50
N PHE A 175 -11.94 8.82 -1.32
CA PHE A 175 -12.71 10.06 -1.27
C PHE A 175 -13.67 9.99 -0.09
N ILE A 176 -13.55 10.94 0.85
CA ILE A 176 -14.59 11.17 1.86
C ILE A 176 -15.72 11.92 1.14
N GLY A 177 -16.85 11.25 0.95
CA GLY A 177 -18.05 11.89 0.36
C GLY A 177 -18.54 13.05 1.27
N ALA A 178 -19.14 14.07 0.67
CA ALA A 178 -19.68 15.24 1.38
C ALA A 178 -20.76 14.91 2.45
N ALA A 179 -21.22 13.66 2.51
CA ALA A 179 -22.18 13.17 3.50
C ALA A 179 -21.53 12.73 4.84
N SER A 180 -20.22 12.86 4.99
CA SER A 180 -19.46 12.41 6.18
C SER A 180 -18.87 13.57 7.02
N LEU A 181 -19.30 14.81 6.76
CA LEU A 181 -18.96 16.02 7.55
C LEU A 181 -20.10 16.42 8.45
#